data_0749b8b3fa5b50f6af85d1bcc47026d8
#
_entry.id   0749b8b3fa5b50f6af85d1bcc47026d8
#
_cell.length_a   1.000
_cell.length_b   1.000
_cell.length_c   1.000
_cell.angle_alpha   90.00
_cell.angle_beta   90.00
_cell.angle_gamma   90.00
#
_symmetry.space_group_name_H-M   'P 1'
#
loop_
_entity.id
_entity.type
_entity.pdbx_description
1 polymer ?
#
loop_
_entity_poly.entity_id
_entity_poly.type
_entity_poly.pdbx_seq_one_letter_code
_entity_poly.pdbx_strand_id
1 'polypeptide(L)'
;MSQQTVHFVVMGVCGCGKTTAAQALQADFNSPYAEGDDFHTQANRDKMGAGIPLTDEDRYPWLRNLRDWMSEQSGKGERYSVVTCSALKRQYRDILREAEGEVVFIHLAPPHDVNLARMMARKGHYMKAEMLTSQEAILEELGADEAGVRIDNAGEPAEVEAEMLAWVKAQGFGG
;
A
#
# COMPACT_ATOMS: atom_id res chain seq x y z
N MET A 1 -28.22 0.11 11.02
CA MET A 1 -27.49 -0.04 9.74
C MET A 1 -26.05 -0.35 10.04
N SER A 2 -25.56 -1.42 9.46
CA SER A 2 -24.14 -1.75 9.58
C SER A 2 -23.32 -0.75 8.76
N GLN A 3 -22.23 -0.27 9.35
CA GLN A 3 -21.33 0.60 8.63
C GLN A 3 -20.51 -0.23 7.64
N GLN A 4 -20.25 0.36 6.49
CA GLN A 4 -19.42 -0.26 5.47
C GLN A 4 -17.97 -0.39 5.98
N THR A 5 -17.34 -1.53 5.69
CA THR A 5 -15.93 -1.70 6.04
C THR A 5 -15.08 -0.70 5.25
N VAL A 6 -14.11 -0.10 5.92
CA VAL A 6 -13.14 0.80 5.27
C VAL A 6 -11.81 0.08 5.20
N HIS A 7 -11.28 -0.03 3.99
CA HIS A 7 -9.99 -0.66 3.73
C HIS A 7 -8.95 0.42 3.46
N PHE A 8 -7.93 0.49 4.29
CA PHE A 8 -6.81 1.41 4.07
C PHE A 8 -5.72 0.67 3.30
N VAL A 9 -5.39 1.16 2.13
CA VAL A 9 -4.30 0.63 1.32
C VAL A 9 -3.13 1.61 1.42
N VAL A 10 -2.10 1.22 2.14
CA VAL A 10 -0.87 2.01 2.26
C VAL A 10 0.00 1.69 1.07
N MET A 11 0.18 2.65 0.17
CA MET A 11 0.81 2.45 -1.12
C MET A 11 2.06 3.31 -1.30
N GLY A 12 2.83 2.96 -2.31
CA GLY A 12 4.03 3.70 -2.70
C GLY A 12 5.09 2.76 -3.24
N VAL A 13 6.19 3.36 -3.69
CA VAL A 13 7.32 2.60 -4.24
C VAL A 13 8.05 1.83 -3.14
N CYS A 14 8.91 0.90 -3.54
CA CYS A 14 9.69 0.11 -2.57
C CYS A 14 10.51 1.03 -1.65
N GLY A 15 10.65 0.61 -0.40
CA GLY A 15 11.45 1.34 0.58
C GLY A 15 10.79 2.57 1.17
N CYS A 16 9.55 2.91 0.79
CA CYS A 16 8.91 4.14 1.26
C CYS A 16 8.34 4.06 2.69
N GLY A 17 8.41 2.90 3.34
CA GLY A 17 7.96 2.77 4.71
C GLY A 17 6.52 2.28 4.87
N LYS A 18 5.97 1.62 3.87
CA LYS A 18 4.58 1.14 3.89
C LYS A 18 4.28 0.26 5.09
N THR A 19 5.13 -0.72 5.36
CA THR A 19 4.92 -1.67 6.46
C THR A 19 4.85 -0.97 7.81
N THR A 20 5.80 -0.08 8.09
CA THR A 20 5.85 0.67 9.35
C THR A 20 4.59 1.51 9.55
N ALA A 21 4.20 2.25 8.51
CA ALA A 21 3.00 3.09 8.58
C ALA A 21 1.73 2.26 8.71
N ALA A 22 1.64 1.16 7.96
CA ALA A 22 0.48 0.28 8.01
C ALA A 22 0.33 -0.38 9.39
N GLN A 23 1.43 -0.77 10.02
CA GLN A 23 1.40 -1.34 11.36
C GLN A 23 0.95 -0.32 12.41
N ALA A 24 1.36 0.94 12.28
CA ALA A 24 0.89 2.00 13.16
C ALA A 24 -0.63 2.20 13.03
N LEU A 25 -1.13 2.18 11.81
CA LEU A 25 -2.56 2.31 11.53
C LEU A 25 -3.33 1.10 12.07
N GLN A 26 -2.82 -0.10 11.84
CA GLN A 26 -3.41 -1.33 12.34
C GLN A 26 -3.50 -1.33 13.88
N ALA A 27 -2.45 -0.89 14.55
CA ALA A 27 -2.44 -0.82 16.01
C ALA A 27 -3.46 0.19 16.53
N ASP A 28 -3.57 1.36 15.88
CA ASP A 28 -4.50 2.42 16.31
C ASP A 28 -5.96 1.98 16.16
N PHE A 29 -6.27 1.22 15.11
CA PHE A 29 -7.64 0.79 14.82
C PHE A 29 -7.94 -0.64 15.26
N ASN A 30 -6.93 -1.38 15.73
CA ASN A 30 -7.06 -2.78 16.14
C ASN A 30 -7.76 -3.59 15.03
N SER A 31 -7.25 -3.49 13.81
CA SER A 31 -7.86 -4.04 12.60
C SER A 31 -7.10 -5.25 12.06
N PRO A 32 -7.73 -6.07 11.22
CA PRO A 32 -7.00 -7.05 10.40
C PRO A 32 -5.96 -6.34 9.52
N TYR A 33 -4.86 -7.03 9.28
CA TYR A 33 -3.71 -6.50 8.55
C TYR A 33 -3.15 -7.56 7.62
N ALA A 34 -2.74 -7.15 6.42
CA ALA A 34 -2.05 -8.04 5.50
C ALA A 34 -1.01 -7.27 4.68
N GLU A 35 0.11 -7.94 4.43
CA GLU A 35 1.13 -7.46 3.50
C GLU A 35 0.72 -7.86 2.08
N GLY A 36 0.59 -6.88 1.18
CA GLY A 36 0.19 -7.15 -0.19
C GLY A 36 1.13 -8.12 -0.91
N ASP A 37 2.43 -8.03 -0.61
CA ASP A 37 3.42 -8.90 -1.25
C ASP A 37 3.18 -10.38 -0.99
N ASP A 38 2.52 -10.73 0.11
CA ASP A 38 2.22 -12.12 0.44
C ASP A 38 1.19 -12.75 -0.51
N PHE A 39 0.51 -11.94 -1.29
CA PHE A 39 -0.56 -12.39 -2.20
C PHE A 39 -0.10 -12.66 -3.62
N HIS A 40 1.19 -12.48 -3.89
CA HIS A 40 1.74 -12.80 -5.21
C HIS A 40 1.61 -14.29 -5.53
N THR A 41 1.33 -14.58 -6.80
CA THR A 41 1.29 -15.96 -7.29
C THR A 41 2.71 -16.56 -7.27
N GLN A 42 2.79 -17.89 -7.30
CA GLN A 42 4.09 -18.55 -7.37
C GLN A 42 4.84 -18.14 -8.65
N ALA A 43 4.12 -18.00 -9.77
CA ALA A 43 4.72 -17.53 -11.02
C ALA A 43 5.36 -16.16 -10.86
N ASN A 44 4.70 -15.24 -10.14
CA ASN A 44 5.27 -13.91 -9.87
C ASN A 44 6.49 -14.00 -8.97
N ARG A 45 6.44 -14.85 -7.94
CA ARG A 45 7.58 -15.05 -7.03
C ARG A 45 8.79 -15.59 -7.78
N ASP A 46 8.56 -16.52 -8.70
CA ASP A 46 9.62 -17.10 -9.53
C ASP A 46 10.26 -16.05 -10.43
N LYS A 47 9.45 -15.21 -11.07
CA LYS A 47 9.96 -14.11 -11.90
C LYS A 47 10.77 -13.11 -11.09
N MET A 48 10.25 -12.69 -9.95
CA MET A 48 10.94 -11.74 -9.08
C MET A 48 12.27 -12.31 -8.58
N GLY A 49 12.28 -13.58 -8.21
CA GLY A 49 13.51 -14.28 -7.79
C GLY A 49 14.53 -14.40 -8.90
N ALA A 50 14.11 -14.46 -10.16
CA ALA A 50 14.98 -14.53 -11.33
C ALA A 50 15.36 -13.14 -11.86
N GLY A 51 14.88 -12.06 -11.22
CA GLY A 51 15.14 -10.69 -11.67
C GLY A 51 14.34 -10.28 -12.90
N ILE A 52 13.26 -11.00 -13.20
CA ILE A 52 12.40 -10.72 -14.36
C ILE A 52 11.29 -9.74 -13.91
N PRO A 53 11.16 -8.58 -14.58
CA PRO A 53 10.07 -7.64 -14.24
C PRO A 53 8.70 -8.25 -14.46
N LEU A 54 7.75 -7.91 -13.59
CA LEU A 54 6.37 -8.33 -13.74
C LEU A 54 5.66 -7.46 -14.77
N THR A 55 4.84 -8.09 -15.61
CA THR A 55 3.97 -7.39 -16.54
C THR A 55 2.67 -6.97 -15.83
N ASP A 56 1.85 -6.15 -16.49
CA ASP A 56 0.53 -5.81 -15.96
C ASP A 56 -0.31 -7.09 -15.77
N GLU A 57 -0.27 -7.98 -16.76
CA GLU A 57 -1.02 -9.24 -16.73
C GLU A 57 -0.58 -10.14 -15.55
N ASP A 58 0.71 -10.13 -15.22
CA ASP A 58 1.24 -10.87 -14.07
C ASP A 58 0.65 -10.33 -12.76
N ARG A 59 0.41 -9.02 -12.71
CA ARG A 59 -0.03 -8.36 -11.48
C ARG A 59 -1.53 -8.51 -11.24
N TYR A 60 -2.35 -8.69 -12.27
CA TYR A 60 -3.81 -8.76 -12.09
C TYR A 60 -4.25 -9.89 -11.14
N PRO A 61 -3.77 -11.12 -11.25
CA PRO A 61 -4.15 -12.17 -10.29
C PRO A 61 -3.74 -11.82 -8.84
N TRP A 62 -2.56 -11.22 -8.67
CA TRP A 62 -2.08 -10.76 -7.37
C TRP A 62 -3.04 -9.73 -6.77
N LEU A 63 -3.39 -8.73 -7.55
CA LEU A 63 -4.28 -7.65 -7.08
C LEU A 63 -5.68 -8.20 -6.76
N ARG A 64 -6.17 -9.15 -7.55
CA ARG A 64 -7.46 -9.80 -7.29
C ARG A 64 -7.43 -10.61 -6.00
N ASN A 65 -6.32 -11.30 -5.72
CA ASN A 65 -6.17 -12.04 -4.47
C ASN A 65 -6.24 -11.09 -3.27
N LEU A 66 -5.57 -9.95 -3.36
CA LEU A 66 -5.60 -8.95 -2.30
C LEU A 66 -7.00 -8.34 -2.14
N ARG A 67 -7.65 -8.00 -3.25
CA ARG A 67 -9.02 -7.52 -3.27
C ARG A 67 -9.96 -8.52 -2.58
N ASP A 68 -9.81 -9.80 -2.87
CA ASP A 68 -10.66 -10.84 -2.31
C ASP A 68 -10.44 -10.96 -0.79
N TRP A 69 -9.20 -10.82 -0.32
CA TRP A 69 -8.92 -10.78 1.11
C TRP A 69 -9.65 -9.61 1.80
N MET A 70 -9.60 -8.43 1.18
CA MET A 70 -10.31 -7.26 1.72
C MET A 70 -11.82 -7.50 1.77
N SER A 71 -12.39 -8.04 0.69
CA SER A 71 -13.82 -8.38 0.66
C SER A 71 -14.19 -9.41 1.72
N GLU A 72 -13.30 -10.35 2.01
CA GLU A 72 -13.50 -11.32 3.09
C GLU A 72 -13.60 -10.62 4.45
N GLN A 73 -12.80 -9.59 4.69
CA GLN A 73 -12.90 -8.83 5.94
C GLN A 73 -14.25 -8.12 6.05
N SER A 74 -14.76 -7.58 4.96
CA SER A 74 -16.10 -7.01 4.92
C SER A 74 -17.15 -8.06 5.26
N GLY A 75 -17.01 -9.27 4.73
CA GLY A 75 -17.92 -10.38 5.00
C GLY A 75 -17.89 -10.82 6.46
N LYS A 76 -16.77 -10.63 7.15
CA LYS A 76 -16.64 -10.93 8.58
C LYS A 76 -17.19 -9.82 9.47
N GLY A 77 -17.64 -8.71 8.90
CA GLY A 77 -18.17 -7.59 9.66
C GLY A 77 -17.10 -6.69 10.27
N GLU A 78 -15.86 -6.78 9.82
CA GLU A 78 -14.80 -5.91 10.29
C GLU A 78 -15.08 -4.47 9.91
N ARG A 79 -14.82 -3.54 10.80
CA ARG A 79 -15.02 -2.13 10.52
C ARG A 79 -13.92 -1.54 9.66
N TYR A 80 -12.68 -1.98 9.89
CA TYR A 80 -11.50 -1.52 9.17
C TYR A 80 -10.62 -2.69 8.79
N SER A 81 -9.87 -2.53 7.72
CA SER A 81 -8.75 -3.41 7.40
C SER A 81 -7.59 -2.55 6.90
N VAL A 82 -6.37 -3.04 7.06
CA VAL A 82 -5.16 -2.34 6.61
C VAL A 82 -4.34 -3.30 5.77
N VAL A 83 -3.97 -2.86 4.57
CA VAL A 83 -3.08 -3.64 3.70
C VAL A 83 -1.96 -2.75 3.17
N THR A 84 -0.84 -3.36 2.84
CA THR A 84 0.22 -2.70 2.09
C THR A 84 0.17 -3.18 0.65
N CYS A 85 0.38 -2.28 -0.29
CA CYS A 85 0.44 -2.65 -1.71
C CYS A 85 1.08 -1.49 -2.46
N SER A 86 2.03 -1.77 -3.35
CA SER A 86 2.64 -0.71 -4.14
C SER A 86 1.61 0.09 -4.94
N ALA A 87 0.63 -0.57 -5.54
CA ALA A 87 -0.53 0.05 -6.21
C ALA A 87 -0.12 1.21 -7.15
N LEU A 88 0.92 0.98 -7.94
CA LEU A 88 1.62 2.04 -8.66
C LEU A 88 0.80 2.68 -9.78
N LYS A 89 -0.07 1.92 -10.43
CA LYS A 89 -0.91 2.43 -11.52
C LYS A 89 -2.36 2.51 -11.10
N ARG A 90 -3.06 3.48 -11.66
CA ARG A 90 -4.50 3.63 -11.40
C ARG A 90 -5.27 2.34 -11.73
N GLN A 91 -4.92 1.67 -12.82
CA GLN A 91 -5.59 0.42 -13.21
C GLN A 91 -5.41 -0.68 -12.15
N TYR A 92 -4.30 -0.69 -11.43
CA TYR A 92 -4.09 -1.60 -10.30
C TYR A 92 -5.01 -1.23 -9.13
N ARG A 93 -5.10 0.06 -8.84
CA ARG A 93 -5.97 0.57 -7.77
C ARG A 93 -7.45 0.32 -8.09
N ASP A 94 -7.83 0.38 -9.37
CA ASP A 94 -9.20 0.09 -9.79
C ASP A 94 -9.61 -1.34 -9.44
N ILE A 95 -8.69 -2.30 -9.56
CA ILE A 95 -8.96 -3.68 -9.15
C ILE A 95 -9.19 -3.75 -7.65
N LEU A 96 -8.35 -3.09 -6.87
CA LEU A 96 -8.51 -3.07 -5.40
C LEU A 96 -9.82 -2.39 -4.99
N ARG A 97 -10.24 -1.36 -5.71
CA ARG A 97 -11.51 -0.67 -5.44
C ARG A 97 -12.74 -1.54 -5.68
N GLU A 98 -12.60 -2.67 -6.35
CA GLU A 98 -13.70 -3.63 -6.52
C GLU A 98 -14.04 -4.38 -5.23
N ALA A 99 -13.20 -4.29 -4.21
CA ALA A 99 -13.47 -4.93 -2.92
C ALA A 99 -14.78 -4.40 -2.31
N GLU A 100 -15.47 -5.28 -1.59
CA GLU A 100 -16.64 -4.87 -0.84
C GLU A 100 -16.23 -3.91 0.29
N GLY A 101 -16.88 -2.76 0.36
CA GLY A 101 -16.57 -1.72 1.31
C GLY A 101 -15.99 -0.50 0.62
N GLU A 102 -15.48 0.42 1.43
CA GLU A 102 -14.84 1.63 0.95
C GLU A 102 -13.32 1.42 0.95
N VAL A 103 -12.66 1.78 -0.14
CA VAL A 103 -11.20 1.62 -0.26
C VAL A 103 -10.56 3.02 -0.26
N VAL A 104 -9.66 3.25 0.68
CA VAL A 104 -8.98 4.54 0.86
C VAL A 104 -7.48 4.31 0.71
N PHE A 105 -6.84 5.08 -0.16
CA PHE A 105 -5.41 4.94 -0.43
C PHE A 105 -4.60 5.97 0.34
N ILE A 106 -3.54 5.52 0.99
CA ILE A 106 -2.58 6.37 1.67
C ILE A 106 -1.26 6.22 0.93
N HIS A 107 -0.91 7.23 0.14
CA HIS A 107 0.29 7.21 -0.69
C HIS A 107 1.45 7.84 0.07
N LEU A 108 2.42 7.02 0.47
CA LEU A 108 3.65 7.51 1.08
C LEU A 108 4.64 7.84 -0.05
N ALA A 109 4.97 9.11 -0.17
CA ALA A 109 5.73 9.63 -1.31
C ALA A 109 6.99 10.38 -0.85
N PRO A 110 8.02 9.67 -0.32
CA PRO A 110 9.27 10.32 0.05
C PRO A 110 10.00 10.82 -1.21
N PRO A 111 10.77 11.89 -1.11
CA PRO A 111 11.64 12.28 -2.21
C PRO A 111 12.58 11.15 -2.59
N HIS A 112 12.96 11.07 -3.87
CA HIS A 112 13.82 9.99 -4.38
C HIS A 112 15.08 9.80 -3.53
N ASP A 113 15.77 10.88 -3.22
CA ASP A 113 17.04 10.82 -2.47
C ASP A 113 16.86 10.24 -1.07
N VAL A 114 15.79 10.64 -0.39
CA VAL A 114 15.46 10.15 0.95
C VAL A 114 15.16 8.65 0.90
N ASN A 115 14.36 8.23 -0.07
CA ASN A 115 13.98 6.84 -0.22
C ASN A 115 15.19 5.97 -0.57
N LEU A 116 16.02 6.45 -1.52
CA LEU A 116 17.23 5.74 -1.91
C LEU A 116 18.18 5.55 -0.72
N ALA A 117 18.38 6.62 0.08
CA ALA A 117 19.24 6.55 1.27
C ALA A 117 18.72 5.52 2.28
N ARG A 118 17.40 5.47 2.50
CA ARG A 118 16.77 4.49 3.39
C ARG A 118 17.00 3.07 2.89
N MET A 119 16.87 2.84 1.60
CA MET A 119 17.08 1.52 1.00
C MET A 119 18.55 1.08 1.10
N MET A 120 19.46 1.99 0.83
CA MET A 120 20.91 1.70 0.89
C MET A 120 21.38 1.40 2.32
N ALA A 121 20.68 1.93 3.33
CA ALA A 121 21.00 1.66 4.73
C ALA A 121 20.61 0.25 5.17
N ARG A 122 19.77 -0.46 4.42
CA ARG A 122 19.35 -1.82 4.73
C ARG A 122 20.33 -2.83 4.16
N LYS A 123 20.81 -3.76 4.98
CA LYS A 123 21.77 -4.78 4.56
C LYS A 123 21.11 -5.76 3.57
N GLY A 124 21.88 -6.17 2.55
CA GLY A 124 21.46 -7.20 1.62
C GLY A 124 20.57 -6.73 0.47
N HIS A 125 20.48 -5.43 0.24
CA HIS A 125 19.56 -4.89 -0.75
C HIS A 125 20.27 -4.23 -1.95
N TYR A 126 21.16 -4.95 -2.58
CA TYR A 126 22.03 -4.44 -3.65
C TYR A 126 21.27 -4.10 -4.97
N MET A 127 20.11 -4.69 -5.23
CA MET A 127 19.36 -4.44 -6.49
C MET A 127 18.29 -3.33 -6.38
N LYS A 128 18.20 -2.69 -5.24
CA LYS A 128 17.04 -1.86 -4.93
C LYS A 128 17.01 -0.50 -5.62
N ALA A 129 18.17 0.07 -5.94
CA ALA A 129 18.23 1.36 -6.64
C ALA A 129 17.55 1.28 -8.01
N GLU A 130 17.82 0.21 -8.77
CA GLU A 130 17.20 -0.01 -10.08
C GLU A 130 15.70 -0.26 -9.93
N MET A 131 15.30 -1.04 -8.93
CA MET A 131 13.90 -1.33 -8.66
C MET A 131 13.15 -0.04 -8.30
N LEU A 132 13.74 0.81 -7.48
CA LEU A 132 13.14 2.09 -7.11
C LEU A 132 12.93 2.96 -8.34
N THR A 133 13.95 3.13 -9.18
CA THR A 133 13.86 3.92 -10.40
C THR A 133 12.79 3.37 -11.34
N SER A 134 12.73 2.04 -11.48
CA SER A 134 11.73 1.37 -12.30
C SER A 134 10.32 1.62 -11.79
N GLN A 135 10.11 1.53 -10.48
CA GLN A 135 8.79 1.76 -9.89
C GLN A 135 8.38 3.23 -9.98
N GLU A 136 9.31 4.14 -9.76
CA GLU A 136 9.03 5.58 -9.91
C GLU A 136 8.64 5.94 -11.34
N ALA A 137 9.23 5.26 -12.31
CA ALA A 137 8.92 5.50 -13.73
C ALA A 137 7.49 5.12 -14.10
N ILE A 138 6.92 4.13 -13.43
CA ILE A 138 5.55 3.67 -13.74
C ILE A 138 4.50 4.18 -12.74
N LEU A 139 4.93 4.81 -11.66
CA LEU A 139 4.02 5.34 -10.64
C LEU A 139 3.10 6.39 -11.24
N GLU A 140 1.80 6.18 -11.08
CA GLU A 140 0.76 7.17 -11.37
C GLU A 140 0.22 7.69 -10.04
N GLU A 141 0.36 8.96 -9.77
CA GLU A 141 -0.10 9.55 -8.52
C GLU A 141 -1.62 9.47 -8.40
N LEU A 142 -2.10 9.53 -7.16
CA LEU A 142 -3.55 9.54 -6.91
C LEU A 142 -4.20 10.73 -7.60
N GLY A 143 -5.26 10.46 -8.36
CA GLY A 143 -6.07 11.51 -8.95
C GLY A 143 -6.96 12.17 -7.90
N ALA A 144 -7.44 13.38 -8.19
CA ALA A 144 -8.30 14.11 -7.29
C ALA A 144 -9.64 13.38 -7.01
N ASP A 145 -10.03 12.49 -7.92
CA ASP A 145 -11.25 11.69 -7.80
C ASP A 145 -11.04 10.37 -7.04
N GLU A 146 -9.80 10.05 -6.68
CA GLU A 146 -9.50 8.84 -5.92
C GLU A 146 -9.54 9.15 -4.41
N ALA A 147 -10.27 8.33 -3.65
CA ALA A 147 -10.34 8.50 -2.19
C ALA A 147 -8.98 8.18 -1.58
N GLY A 148 -8.37 9.16 -0.93
CA GLY A 148 -7.07 8.95 -0.33
C GLY A 148 -6.30 10.24 -0.10
N VAL A 149 -5.03 10.08 0.27
CA VAL A 149 -4.13 11.19 0.56
C VAL A 149 -2.70 10.82 0.11
N ARG A 150 -1.96 11.83 -0.32
CA ARG A 150 -0.52 11.71 -0.55
C ARG A 150 0.20 12.35 0.65
N ILE A 151 1.07 11.58 1.28
CA ILE A 151 1.87 12.05 2.41
C ILE A 151 3.32 12.13 1.98
N ASP A 152 3.92 13.31 2.15
CA ASP A 152 5.33 13.54 1.85
C ASP A 152 6.16 12.93 2.99
N ASN A 153 6.64 11.71 2.77
CA ASN A 153 7.30 10.89 3.79
C ASN A 153 8.80 11.22 3.89
N ALA A 154 9.15 12.51 4.02
CA ALA A 154 10.54 12.95 4.15
C ALA A 154 11.01 13.02 5.61
N GLY A 155 10.10 13.05 6.57
CA GLY A 155 10.42 13.20 7.99
C GLY A 155 10.73 11.89 8.71
N GLU A 156 10.88 12.00 10.01
CA GLU A 156 11.05 10.83 10.87
C GLU A 156 9.78 9.97 10.85
N PRO A 157 9.91 8.64 11.03
CA PRO A 157 8.74 7.76 11.01
C PRO A 157 7.62 8.18 11.95
N ALA A 158 7.94 8.64 13.15
CA ALA A 158 6.93 9.08 14.11
C ALA A 158 6.13 10.29 13.61
N GLU A 159 6.79 11.21 12.91
CA GLU A 159 6.13 12.40 12.33
C GLU A 159 5.19 12.00 11.20
N VAL A 160 5.64 11.08 10.35
CA VAL A 160 4.85 10.56 9.23
C VAL A 160 3.62 9.83 9.74
N GLU A 161 3.79 8.98 10.75
CA GLU A 161 2.70 8.25 11.38
C GLU A 161 1.67 9.21 11.98
N ALA A 162 2.13 10.25 12.69
CA ALA A 162 1.25 11.25 13.29
C ALA A 162 0.46 12.00 12.22
N GLU A 163 1.09 12.38 11.12
CA GLU A 163 0.42 13.05 10.01
C GLU A 163 -0.64 12.15 9.37
N MET A 164 -0.29 10.89 9.13
CA MET A 164 -1.21 9.90 8.56
C MET A 164 -2.42 9.70 9.46
N LEU A 165 -2.20 9.46 10.75
CA LEU A 165 -3.27 9.23 11.70
C LEU A 165 -4.17 10.46 11.87
N ALA A 166 -3.58 11.65 11.86
CA ALA A 166 -4.34 12.90 11.94
C ALA A 166 -5.23 13.06 10.72
N TRP A 167 -4.74 12.76 9.53
CA TRP A 167 -5.54 12.83 8.31
C TRP A 167 -6.70 11.85 8.36
N VAL A 168 -6.43 10.60 8.75
CA VAL A 168 -7.44 9.54 8.81
C VAL A 168 -8.56 9.95 9.78
N LYS A 169 -8.21 10.45 10.95
CA LYS A 169 -9.20 10.89 11.95
C LYS A 169 -9.98 12.10 11.48
N ALA A 170 -9.36 13.02 10.75
CA ALA A 170 -10.02 14.17 10.18
C ALA A 170 -11.07 13.79 9.14
N GLN A 171 -10.97 12.60 8.53
CA GLN A 171 -11.97 12.08 7.62
C GLN A 171 -13.17 11.44 8.35
N GLY A 172 -13.14 11.36 9.66
CA GLY A 172 -14.20 10.77 10.47
C GLY A 172 -14.02 9.29 10.78
N PHE A 173 -12.86 8.72 10.45
CA PHE A 173 -12.58 7.31 10.75
C PHE A 173 -12.02 7.16 12.18
N GLY A 174 -12.21 5.98 12.75
CA GLY A 174 -11.64 5.64 14.04
C GLY A 174 -12.41 6.13 15.24
N GLY A 175 -13.64 6.58 15.04
CA GLY A 175 -14.51 7.08 16.12
C GLY A 175 -15.13 5.97 16.96
#